data_d57b687059facedcc436abeaafa92634
#
_entry.id   d57b687059facedcc436abeaafa92634
#
_cell.length_a   1.000
_cell.length_b   1.000
_cell.length_c   1.000
_cell.angle_alpha   90.00
_cell.angle_beta   90.00
_cell.angle_gamma   90.00
#
_symmetry.space_group_name_H-M   'P 1'
#
loop_
_entity.id
_entity.type
_entity.pdbx_description
1 polymer ?
#
loop_
_entity_poly.entity_id
_entity_poly.type
_entity_poly.pdbx_seq_one_letter_code
_entity_poly.pdbx_strand_id
1 'polypeptide(L)'
;MTEKNTNGKLKFDAVFADGIAKSKSTVEYYLLPDEEKEEHHETDAKPLYSYPDSTEYNKQFPEANKYYSKDSNWQSALYSGLTKDKLYKIKAKASKEIDGKLETGKEVTSDSFVIYEVKQFDTFPKIAKYYGVPLKNIMKDNQVMDALVVANNTIFIRNPQTNVPYSPAPLTDQDKMRIDGALMGRGLHCEFGFEPVNLNTGNFYMDQSDVTMNELNGEFSITRSYNSKGTDQHSMFGRGWSFNYDQSLSQMEDGSLLYMRGDGSYLIFDKNEDGSYTAPDGYVYDLKAVSYKDTDHDYIGWELTDADQSIWSFDKYGILRYVTDVNGFKTVLDYDDDYNLSKITTPSGKTFGVKQDKFGHIKELSLPDGGKVTYKYDEQGNLISVTDPNGTTKEYQYDDDSRMTSWKDENGNTVVKNTYDKEGRVVEQTDAEKGTATFKYGKNSTTTTDNEGNKTVYHYDDQYRTTSIEYPDGTTCEKTYNAENQLASETTAAGTKSYTYDAFGNVATETREDGKTASYTYNDQNKLTSVTGYNGATVTYSYDGNGNMVTSTKPDGTAITYTYDDKHRMVSQTDGRGVTTTYSYDGPNMTGYVDGNGAAWGFTYDAMNRAVTMTDPLGNVTSNSYDANGNLTS
;
A
#
# COMPACT_ATOMS: atom_id res chain seq x y z
N MET A 1 19.12 -29.48 22.05
CA MET A 1 19.17 -28.01 22.12
C MET A 1 17.82 -27.51 21.70
N THR A 2 17.19 -26.71 22.51
CA THR A 2 16.02 -25.94 22.13
C THR A 2 16.48 -24.50 21.94
N GLU A 3 16.23 -23.97 20.76
CA GLU A 3 16.47 -22.57 20.44
C GLU A 3 15.27 -21.76 20.87
N LYS A 4 15.48 -20.66 21.60
CA LYS A 4 14.43 -19.70 21.94
C LYS A 4 14.94 -18.32 21.60
N ASN A 5 14.12 -17.54 20.94
CA ASN A 5 14.40 -16.14 20.68
C ASN A 5 13.56 -15.26 21.61
N THR A 6 14.17 -14.26 22.21
CA THR A 6 13.50 -13.23 23.00
C THR A 6 13.90 -11.87 22.45
N ASN A 7 12.95 -11.13 21.92
CA ASN A 7 13.17 -9.77 21.39
C ASN A 7 14.36 -9.69 20.42
N GLY A 8 14.32 -10.48 19.37
CA GLY A 8 15.36 -10.50 18.35
C GLY A 8 16.72 -11.07 18.80
N LYS A 9 16.78 -11.81 19.90
CA LYS A 9 18.00 -12.40 20.45
C LYS A 9 17.93 -13.93 20.43
N LEU A 10 19.00 -14.59 19.94
CA LEU A 10 19.13 -16.04 19.96
C LEU A 10 19.39 -16.56 21.38
N LYS A 11 18.66 -17.57 21.79
CA LYS A 11 18.89 -18.27 23.05
C LYS A 11 19.09 -19.75 22.80
N PHE A 12 20.22 -20.30 23.31
CA PHE A 12 20.52 -21.72 23.24
C PHE A 12 20.32 -22.34 24.62
N ASP A 13 19.31 -23.21 24.74
CA ASP A 13 19.18 -24.08 25.92
C ASP A 13 19.81 -25.44 25.58
N ALA A 14 20.98 -25.71 26.08
CA ALA A 14 21.56 -27.05 26.02
C ALA A 14 20.92 -27.91 27.11
N VAL A 15 20.08 -28.87 26.71
CA VAL A 15 19.57 -29.88 27.62
C VAL A 15 20.56 -31.04 27.64
N PHE A 16 21.31 -31.17 28.74
CA PHE A 16 22.18 -32.33 28.97
C PHE A 16 21.32 -33.48 29.47
N ALA A 17 21.59 -34.72 28.99
CA ALA A 17 20.99 -35.90 29.54
C ALA A 17 21.40 -36.05 31.05
N ASP A 18 20.47 -36.52 31.89
CA ASP A 18 20.69 -36.68 33.31
C ASP A 18 22.02 -37.37 33.61
N GLY A 19 22.88 -36.73 34.40
CA GLY A 19 24.19 -37.23 34.80
C GLY A 19 25.41 -36.50 34.19
N ILE A 20 25.25 -35.76 33.09
CA ILE A 20 26.35 -34.99 32.45
C ILE A 20 26.60 -33.67 33.19
N ALA A 21 25.57 -33.09 33.81
CA ALA A 21 25.64 -31.78 34.49
C ALA A 21 26.52 -31.74 35.76
N LYS A 22 27.03 -32.87 36.23
CA LYS A 22 27.83 -32.97 37.47
C LYS A 22 29.35 -33.17 37.26
N SER A 23 29.82 -33.10 36.03
CA SER A 23 31.22 -33.31 35.69
C SER A 23 31.73 -32.24 34.74
N LYS A 24 33.04 -32.00 34.70
CA LYS A 24 33.67 -31.05 33.78
C LYS A 24 33.26 -31.36 32.35
N SER A 25 32.29 -30.60 31.83
CA SER A 25 31.77 -30.75 30.47
C SER A 25 31.98 -29.46 29.71
N THR A 26 32.40 -29.56 28.45
CA THR A 26 32.58 -28.42 27.55
C THR A 26 31.63 -28.59 26.37
N VAL A 27 30.92 -27.52 25.98
CA VAL A 27 30.12 -27.49 24.75
C VAL A 27 30.74 -26.46 23.85
N GLU A 28 31.16 -26.91 22.69
CA GLU A 28 31.73 -26.04 21.65
C GLU A 28 30.67 -25.78 20.58
N TYR A 29 30.51 -24.51 20.21
CA TYR A 29 29.58 -24.07 19.20
C TYR A 29 30.36 -23.54 18.01
N TYR A 30 30.03 -24.03 16.82
CA TYR A 30 30.63 -23.59 15.57
C TYR A 30 29.56 -22.98 14.69
N LEU A 31 29.88 -21.84 14.08
CA LEU A 31 29.05 -21.22 13.07
C LEU A 31 29.50 -21.72 11.69
N LEU A 32 28.59 -22.29 10.92
CA LEU A 32 28.87 -22.78 9.57
C LEU A 32 28.07 -21.91 8.58
N PRO A 33 28.73 -21.30 7.58
CA PRO A 33 28.02 -20.76 6.42
C PRO A 33 27.28 -21.89 5.70
N ASP A 34 26.06 -21.66 5.27
CA ASP A 34 25.26 -22.68 4.55
C ASP A 34 25.49 -22.57 3.01
N GLU A 35 26.75 -22.48 2.59
CA GLU A 35 27.10 -22.52 1.16
C GLU A 35 27.46 -23.96 0.78
N GLU A 36 26.58 -24.63 0.04
CA GLU A 36 26.78 -26.00 -0.46
C GLU A 36 27.92 -26.16 -1.49
N LYS A 37 28.80 -25.18 -1.69
CA LYS A 37 29.75 -25.16 -2.81
C LYS A 37 31.23 -24.94 -2.49
N GLU A 38 31.63 -24.83 -1.25
CA GLU A 38 33.06 -24.89 -0.93
C GLU A 38 33.33 -25.97 0.11
N GLU A 39 34.15 -26.94 -0.26
CA GLU A 39 34.78 -27.89 0.65
C GLU A 39 35.69 -27.11 1.64
N HIS A 40 35.08 -26.51 2.66
CA HIS A 40 35.85 -26.02 3.80
C HIS A 40 36.25 -27.21 4.65
N HIS A 41 37.51 -27.50 4.69
CA HIS A 41 38.06 -28.45 5.60
C HIS A 41 37.68 -28.09 7.03
N GLU A 42 37.11 -29.05 7.77
CA GLU A 42 36.65 -28.93 9.16
C GLU A 42 37.74 -28.42 10.16
N THR A 43 38.96 -28.27 9.71
CA THR A 43 40.14 -27.90 10.52
C THR A 43 40.28 -26.40 10.79
N ASP A 44 39.55 -25.51 10.06
CA ASP A 44 39.74 -24.06 10.16
C ASP A 44 38.62 -23.32 10.88
N ALA A 45 37.52 -23.98 11.24
CA ALA A 45 36.45 -23.39 12.01
C ALA A 45 36.90 -23.23 13.48
N LYS A 46 37.23 -22.03 13.91
CA LYS A 46 37.43 -21.73 15.31
C LYS A 46 36.10 -21.83 16.04
N PRO A 47 36.05 -22.45 17.26
CA PRO A 47 34.83 -22.45 18.06
C PRO A 47 34.40 -21.01 18.32
N LEU A 48 33.17 -20.70 18.02
CA LEU A 48 32.55 -19.40 18.31
C LEU A 48 32.53 -19.18 19.83
N TYR A 49 32.37 -20.26 20.56
CA TYR A 49 32.30 -20.25 21.99
C TYR A 49 32.51 -21.65 22.59
N SER A 50 33.31 -21.74 23.66
CA SER A 50 33.52 -22.97 24.42
C SER A 50 33.04 -22.77 25.85
N TYR A 51 32.10 -23.62 26.29
CA TYR A 51 31.52 -23.59 27.64
C TYR A 51 32.03 -24.75 28.50
N PRO A 52 32.95 -24.50 29.43
CA PRO A 52 33.30 -25.42 30.49
C PRO A 52 32.24 -25.39 31.62
N ASP A 53 32.23 -26.39 32.50
CA ASP A 53 31.36 -26.45 33.67
C ASP A 53 31.28 -25.09 34.39
N SER A 54 30.04 -24.71 34.69
CA SER A 54 29.63 -23.34 35.07
C SER A 54 30.39 -22.73 36.25
N THR A 55 30.88 -23.55 37.18
CA THR A 55 31.51 -23.07 38.42
C THR A 55 32.96 -22.59 38.25
N GLU A 56 33.72 -23.18 37.36
CA GLU A 56 35.12 -22.81 37.12
C GLU A 56 35.26 -21.75 36.01
N TYR A 57 34.40 -21.79 35.01
CA TYR A 57 34.33 -20.81 33.96
C TYR A 57 33.91 -19.43 34.45
N ASN A 58 32.93 -19.38 35.36
CA ASN A 58 32.45 -18.14 35.98
C ASN A 58 33.51 -17.48 36.88
N LYS A 59 34.51 -18.23 37.37
CA LYS A 59 35.66 -17.68 38.09
C LYS A 59 36.73 -17.09 37.16
N GLN A 60 36.95 -17.70 35.99
CA GLN A 60 37.94 -17.24 34.99
C GLN A 60 37.40 -16.12 34.11
N PHE A 61 36.10 -16.10 33.88
CA PHE A 61 35.46 -15.12 33.00
C PHE A 61 34.20 -14.55 33.64
N PRO A 62 34.31 -13.65 34.60
CA PRO A 62 33.17 -13.09 35.32
C PRO A 62 32.19 -12.33 34.39
N GLU A 63 32.65 -11.84 33.23
CA GLU A 63 31.80 -11.24 32.23
C GLU A 63 30.90 -12.25 31.49
N ALA A 64 31.30 -13.51 31.39
CA ALA A 64 30.51 -14.57 30.78
C ALA A 64 29.24 -14.88 31.56
N ASN A 65 29.23 -14.64 32.88
CA ASN A 65 28.03 -14.76 33.72
C ASN A 65 26.87 -13.86 33.24
N LYS A 66 27.18 -12.76 32.59
CA LYS A 66 26.17 -11.89 31.97
C LYS A 66 25.45 -12.57 30.80
N TYR A 67 26.06 -13.57 30.21
CA TYR A 67 25.53 -14.28 29.05
C TYR A 67 24.66 -15.48 29.36
N TYR A 68 24.67 -15.97 30.61
CA TYR A 68 23.98 -17.20 31.05
C TYR A 68 22.89 -16.98 32.09
N SER A 69 22.71 -15.78 32.62
CA SER A 69 21.57 -15.46 33.48
C SER A 69 20.27 -15.42 32.65
N LYS A 70 19.12 -15.67 33.28
CA LYS A 70 17.81 -15.61 32.63
C LYS A 70 17.54 -14.27 31.95
N ASP A 71 18.24 -13.19 32.33
CA ASP A 71 18.16 -11.84 31.79
C ASP A 71 19.37 -11.49 30.87
N SER A 72 19.91 -12.44 30.19
CA SER A 72 21.27 -12.45 29.70
C SER A 72 21.53 -11.69 28.39
N ASN A 73 22.64 -10.95 28.42
CA ASN A 73 23.22 -10.23 27.27
C ASN A 73 24.15 -11.09 26.39
N TRP A 74 24.31 -12.43 26.63
CA TRP A 74 25.18 -13.27 25.80
C TRP A 74 24.75 -13.31 24.34
N GLN A 75 23.47 -13.13 24.11
CA GLN A 75 22.86 -13.05 22.79
C GLN A 75 23.43 -11.91 21.95
N SER A 76 23.75 -10.75 22.54
CA SER A 76 24.34 -9.63 21.80
C SER A 76 25.77 -9.89 21.32
N ALA A 77 26.52 -10.72 22.01
CA ALA A 77 27.88 -11.11 21.60
C ALA A 77 27.88 -12.08 20.41
N LEU A 78 26.90 -12.97 20.32
CA LEU A 78 26.70 -13.84 19.16
C LEU A 78 26.27 -13.02 17.92
N TYR A 79 25.40 -12.06 18.09
CA TYR A 79 24.95 -11.19 17.00
C TYR A 79 26.07 -10.29 16.47
N SER A 80 26.97 -9.82 17.31
CA SER A 80 28.03 -8.91 16.89
C SER A 80 29.04 -9.52 15.91
N GLY A 81 29.08 -10.87 15.82
CA GLY A 81 29.95 -11.60 14.90
C GLY A 81 29.27 -12.08 13.61
N LEU A 82 27.93 -11.95 13.51
CA LEU A 82 27.16 -12.44 12.37
C LEU A 82 26.89 -11.31 11.38
N THR A 83 27.08 -11.60 10.10
CA THR A 83 26.61 -10.72 9.04
C THR A 83 25.10 -10.86 8.92
N LYS A 84 24.35 -9.76 8.99
CA LYS A 84 22.91 -9.73 8.78
C LYS A 84 22.57 -10.26 7.37
N ASP A 85 21.39 -10.84 7.23
CA ASP A 85 20.84 -11.33 5.96
C ASP A 85 21.63 -12.47 5.30
N LYS A 86 22.53 -13.12 6.05
CA LYS A 86 23.23 -14.33 5.61
C LYS A 86 22.67 -15.58 6.28
N LEU A 87 22.73 -16.69 5.56
CA LEU A 87 22.28 -18.00 6.01
C LEU A 87 23.36 -18.67 6.85
N TYR A 88 22.99 -19.21 8.01
CA TYR A 88 23.85 -19.86 8.96
C TYR A 88 23.27 -21.17 9.49
N LYS A 89 24.16 -22.05 9.95
CA LYS A 89 23.84 -23.19 10.82
C LYS A 89 24.74 -23.16 12.04
N ILE A 90 24.27 -23.68 13.15
CA ILE A 90 25.09 -23.86 14.36
C ILE A 90 25.38 -25.34 14.54
N LYS A 91 26.65 -25.64 14.67
CA LYS A 91 27.15 -26.96 15.01
C LYS A 91 27.56 -26.98 16.47
N ALA A 92 27.07 -27.91 17.23
CA ALA A 92 27.38 -28.04 18.65
C ALA A 92 27.92 -29.43 18.97
N LYS A 93 28.98 -29.45 19.77
CA LYS A 93 29.63 -30.67 20.21
C LYS A 93 29.86 -30.58 21.70
N ALA A 94 29.33 -31.55 22.45
CA ALA A 94 29.55 -31.65 23.87
C ALA A 94 30.75 -32.56 24.16
N SER A 95 31.65 -32.13 25.04
CA SER A 95 32.74 -32.96 25.50
C SER A 95 32.80 -33.00 27.03
N LYS A 96 33.23 -34.13 27.58
CA LYS A 96 33.34 -34.38 29.01
C LYS A 96 34.65 -35.11 29.32
N GLU A 97 35.34 -34.67 30.35
CA GLU A 97 36.49 -35.41 30.86
C GLU A 97 36.04 -36.52 31.80
N ILE A 98 36.36 -37.77 31.44
CA ILE A 98 36.10 -38.96 32.26
C ILE A 98 37.46 -39.64 32.47
N ASP A 99 37.87 -39.81 33.74
CA ASP A 99 39.13 -40.48 34.12
C ASP A 99 40.37 -39.91 33.41
N GLY A 100 40.41 -38.57 33.22
CA GLY A 100 41.53 -37.89 32.56
C GLY A 100 41.55 -38.02 31.03
N LYS A 101 40.49 -38.56 30.41
CA LYS A 101 40.32 -38.60 28.95
C LYS A 101 39.13 -37.76 28.55
N LEU A 102 39.32 -36.94 27.54
CA LEU A 102 38.25 -36.14 26.92
C LEU A 102 37.37 -37.07 26.06
N GLU A 103 36.16 -37.36 26.53
CA GLU A 103 35.15 -38.03 25.72
C GLU A 103 34.24 -37.00 25.05
N THR A 104 34.11 -37.08 23.75
CA THR A 104 33.26 -36.19 22.95
C THR A 104 31.97 -36.88 22.58
N GLY A 105 30.84 -36.18 22.83
CA GLY A 105 29.52 -36.64 22.45
C GLY A 105 29.29 -36.50 20.94
N LYS A 106 28.10 -36.94 20.51
CA LYS A 106 27.67 -36.79 19.11
C LYS A 106 27.51 -35.31 18.77
N GLU A 107 28.01 -34.94 17.64
CA GLU A 107 27.81 -33.63 17.08
C GLU A 107 26.34 -33.43 16.65
N VAL A 108 25.79 -32.26 16.91
CA VAL A 108 24.44 -31.85 16.53
C VAL A 108 24.52 -30.55 15.74
N THR A 109 23.85 -30.50 14.59
CA THR A 109 23.74 -29.30 13.78
C THR A 109 22.32 -28.73 13.92
N SER A 110 22.19 -27.41 14.04
CA SER A 110 20.90 -26.72 14.06
C SER A 110 20.25 -26.72 12.67
N ASP A 111 18.97 -26.35 12.63
CA ASP A 111 18.35 -25.89 11.41
C ASP A 111 19.07 -24.64 10.87
N SER A 112 18.95 -24.39 9.56
CA SER A 112 19.41 -23.14 8.95
C SER A 112 18.63 -21.94 9.50
N PHE A 113 19.29 -20.79 9.60
CA PHE A 113 18.63 -19.57 10.05
C PHE A 113 19.28 -18.32 9.43
N VAL A 114 18.51 -17.21 9.42
CA VAL A 114 18.95 -15.87 9.05
C VAL A 114 18.71 -14.93 10.23
N ILE A 115 19.63 -14.01 10.47
CA ILE A 115 19.44 -12.83 11.31
C ILE A 115 19.06 -11.71 10.36
N TYR A 116 17.78 -11.36 10.34
CA TYR A 116 17.23 -10.37 9.39
C TYR A 116 17.13 -8.99 10.04
N GLU A 117 17.61 -7.98 9.35
CA GLU A 117 17.41 -6.58 9.69
C GLU A 117 16.17 -6.04 9.00
N VAL A 118 15.16 -5.71 9.78
CA VAL A 118 13.86 -5.21 9.29
C VAL A 118 14.04 -3.91 8.50
N LYS A 119 13.42 -3.84 7.32
CA LYS A 119 13.45 -2.68 6.43
C LYS A 119 12.17 -1.84 6.60
N GLN A 120 12.15 -0.62 6.04
CA GLN A 120 11.08 0.35 6.25
C GLN A 120 9.70 -0.12 5.76
N PHE A 121 9.64 -0.88 4.67
CA PHE A 121 8.39 -1.34 4.08
C PHE A 121 7.93 -2.72 4.57
N ASP A 122 8.63 -3.27 5.55
CA ASP A 122 8.33 -4.60 6.04
C ASP A 122 7.07 -4.64 6.89
N THR A 123 6.37 -5.75 6.76
CA THR A 123 5.41 -6.25 7.74
C THR A 123 5.76 -7.69 8.04
N PHE A 124 5.36 -8.23 9.20
CA PHE A 124 5.64 -9.63 9.50
C PHE A 124 5.12 -10.60 8.42
N PRO A 125 3.93 -10.43 7.84
CA PRO A 125 3.49 -11.23 6.70
C PRO A 125 4.40 -11.12 5.46
N LYS A 126 4.88 -9.91 5.11
CA LYS A 126 5.82 -9.72 3.99
C LYS A 126 7.14 -10.45 4.24
N ILE A 127 7.72 -10.31 5.44
CA ILE A 127 8.96 -11.01 5.82
C ILE A 127 8.77 -12.53 5.74
N ALA A 128 7.64 -13.06 6.22
CA ALA A 128 7.33 -14.48 6.12
C ALA A 128 7.34 -14.97 4.66
N LYS A 129 6.80 -14.18 3.75
CA LYS A 129 6.80 -14.46 2.30
C LYS A 129 8.18 -14.31 1.68
N TYR A 130 8.98 -13.30 2.06
CA TYR A 130 10.36 -13.14 1.56
C TYR A 130 11.22 -14.37 1.81
N TYR A 131 11.03 -15.03 2.94
CA TYR A 131 11.82 -16.19 3.33
C TYR A 131 11.09 -17.51 3.13
N GLY A 132 9.87 -17.49 2.60
CA GLY A 132 9.07 -18.70 2.34
C GLY A 132 8.80 -19.53 3.60
N VAL A 133 8.63 -18.88 4.76
CA VAL A 133 8.38 -19.52 6.05
C VAL A 133 6.98 -19.15 6.57
N PRO A 134 6.27 -20.06 7.26
CA PRO A 134 4.99 -19.73 7.87
C PRO A 134 5.12 -18.57 8.88
N LEU A 135 4.22 -17.58 8.81
CA LEU A 135 4.20 -16.42 9.70
C LEU A 135 4.23 -16.83 11.18
N LYS A 136 3.44 -17.83 11.56
CA LYS A 136 3.41 -18.37 12.94
C LYS A 136 4.77 -18.82 13.47
N ASN A 137 5.68 -19.27 12.60
CA ASN A 137 7.03 -19.67 13.00
C ASN A 137 7.88 -18.44 13.33
N ILE A 138 7.83 -17.38 12.51
CA ILE A 138 8.52 -16.11 12.78
C ILE A 138 8.01 -15.52 14.09
N MET A 139 6.69 -15.46 14.29
CA MET A 139 6.08 -14.91 15.51
C MET A 139 6.52 -15.69 16.76
N LYS A 140 6.47 -17.02 16.68
CA LYS A 140 6.88 -17.91 17.78
C LYS A 140 8.37 -17.78 18.10
N ASP A 141 9.22 -17.81 17.09
CA ASP A 141 10.68 -17.81 17.27
C ASP A 141 11.17 -16.46 17.80
N ASN A 142 10.48 -15.36 17.46
CA ASN A 142 10.79 -14.01 17.94
C ASN A 142 9.99 -13.60 19.18
N GLN A 143 9.06 -14.44 19.67
CA GLN A 143 8.17 -14.17 20.81
C GLN A 143 7.37 -12.87 20.66
N VAL A 144 6.98 -12.55 19.43
CA VAL A 144 6.12 -11.43 19.11
C VAL A 144 4.70 -11.96 18.93
N MET A 145 3.72 -11.34 19.58
CA MET A 145 2.33 -11.76 19.45
C MET A 145 1.48 -10.72 18.71
N ASP A 146 1.58 -9.45 19.09
CA ASP A 146 0.67 -8.41 18.62
C ASP A 146 1.40 -7.07 18.49
N ALA A 147 2.15 -6.86 17.40
CA ALA A 147 2.84 -5.60 17.18
C ALA A 147 3.17 -5.37 15.71
N LEU A 148 3.31 -4.10 15.34
CA LEU A 148 3.98 -3.72 14.10
C LEU A 148 5.45 -4.14 14.18
N VAL A 149 6.00 -4.52 13.03
CA VAL A 149 7.45 -4.69 12.92
C VAL A 149 8.11 -3.29 12.87
N VAL A 150 9.26 -3.15 13.52
CA VAL A 150 9.98 -1.88 13.62
C VAL A 150 11.22 -1.93 12.72
N ALA A 151 11.37 -0.96 11.83
CA ALA A 151 12.54 -0.83 10.98
C ALA A 151 13.85 -0.77 11.82
N ASN A 152 14.95 -1.25 11.28
CA ASN A 152 16.25 -1.43 11.92
C ASN A 152 16.29 -2.46 13.08
N ASN A 153 15.17 -2.98 13.52
CA ASN A 153 15.17 -4.09 14.46
C ASN A 153 15.69 -5.37 13.79
N THR A 154 16.17 -6.29 14.60
CA THR A 154 16.68 -7.57 14.13
C THR A 154 15.74 -8.69 14.55
N ILE A 155 15.37 -9.54 13.62
CA ILE A 155 14.55 -10.74 13.88
C ILE A 155 15.28 -12.00 13.43
N PHE A 156 14.90 -13.13 14.05
CA PHE A 156 15.40 -14.45 13.74
C PHE A 156 14.43 -15.21 12.85
N ILE A 157 14.93 -15.77 11.75
CA ILE A 157 14.13 -16.53 10.78
C ILE A 157 14.74 -17.91 10.61
N ARG A 158 13.99 -18.95 10.98
CA ARG A 158 14.43 -20.35 10.92
C ARG A 158 13.97 -21.01 9.62
N ASN A 159 14.84 -21.84 9.06
CA ASN A 159 14.58 -22.61 7.83
C ASN A 159 14.09 -21.75 6.66
N PRO A 160 14.75 -20.61 6.36
CA PRO A 160 14.38 -19.80 5.22
C PRO A 160 14.52 -20.63 3.94
N GLN A 161 13.64 -20.37 2.96
CA GLN A 161 13.76 -20.95 1.62
C GLN A 161 14.79 -20.16 0.82
N THR A 162 15.70 -20.84 0.13
CA THR A 162 16.81 -20.20 -0.60
C THR A 162 16.43 -19.68 -1.99
N ASN A 163 15.24 -20.02 -2.50
CA ASN A 163 14.80 -19.69 -3.86
C ASN A 163 13.59 -18.75 -3.87
N VAL A 164 13.63 -17.71 -3.05
CA VAL A 164 12.60 -16.66 -3.05
C VAL A 164 13.04 -15.55 -4.00
N PRO A 165 12.20 -15.13 -4.97
CA PRO A 165 12.58 -14.15 -5.99
C PRO A 165 12.74 -12.73 -5.46
N TYR A 166 12.56 -12.50 -4.17
CA TYR A 166 12.57 -11.19 -3.56
C TYR A 166 13.82 -10.90 -2.74
N SER A 167 14.31 -9.67 -2.90
CA SER A 167 15.13 -9.02 -1.87
C SER A 167 14.30 -7.94 -1.20
N PRO A 168 14.40 -7.75 0.13
CA PRO A 168 13.83 -6.59 0.79
C PRO A 168 14.40 -5.29 0.25
N ALA A 169 13.61 -4.22 0.29
CA ALA A 169 14.10 -2.88 -0.05
C ALA A 169 15.28 -2.50 0.85
N PRO A 170 16.30 -1.81 0.32
CA PRO A 170 17.40 -1.32 1.15
C PRO A 170 16.89 -0.31 2.18
N LEU A 171 17.58 -0.21 3.33
CA LEU A 171 17.37 0.86 4.29
C LEU A 171 17.67 2.22 3.64
N THR A 172 16.75 3.16 3.78
CA THR A 172 16.87 4.50 3.22
C THR A 172 16.79 5.54 4.34
N ASP A 173 17.45 6.67 4.16
CA ASP A 173 17.35 7.81 5.05
C ASP A 173 15.91 8.32 5.14
N GLN A 174 15.43 8.57 6.37
CA GLN A 174 14.02 8.90 6.63
C GLN A 174 13.62 10.26 6.04
N ASP A 175 14.49 11.26 6.07
CA ASP A 175 14.20 12.58 5.50
C ASP A 175 14.03 12.49 3.98
N LYS A 176 14.87 11.67 3.33
CA LYS A 176 14.74 11.38 1.90
C LYS A 176 13.45 10.62 1.61
N MET A 177 13.08 9.65 2.45
CA MET A 177 11.82 8.90 2.28
C MET A 177 10.59 9.80 2.35
N ARG A 178 10.57 10.81 3.24
CA ARG A 178 9.45 11.75 3.33
C ARG A 178 9.14 12.43 2.00
N ILE A 179 10.19 12.80 1.27
CA ILE A 179 10.07 13.46 -0.03
C ILE A 179 9.76 12.42 -1.11
N ASP A 180 10.58 11.38 -1.23
CA ASP A 180 10.46 10.37 -2.30
C ASP A 180 9.10 9.67 -2.28
N GLY A 181 8.58 9.33 -1.09
CA GLY A 181 7.30 8.64 -0.92
C GLY A 181 6.11 9.47 -1.38
N ALA A 182 6.08 10.74 -1.00
CA ALA A 182 5.02 11.67 -1.38
C ALA A 182 5.01 11.99 -2.89
N LEU A 183 6.14 11.80 -3.58
CA LEU A 183 6.30 12.05 -5.01
C LEU A 183 6.05 10.80 -5.88
N MET A 184 5.81 9.65 -5.28
CA MET A 184 5.34 8.45 -5.99
C MET A 184 3.82 8.49 -6.18
N GLY A 185 3.30 7.63 -7.03
CA GLY A 185 1.88 7.65 -7.34
C GLY A 185 1.46 8.98 -7.96
N ARG A 186 0.32 9.50 -7.52
CA ARG A 186 -0.20 10.84 -7.86
C ARG A 186 0.17 11.85 -6.78
N GLY A 187 1.45 12.12 -6.61
CA GLY A 187 1.96 13.06 -5.61
C GLY A 187 1.33 14.45 -5.72
N LEU A 188 1.20 15.13 -4.57
CA LEU A 188 0.70 16.50 -4.52
C LEU A 188 1.62 17.44 -5.33
N HIS A 189 1.02 18.37 -6.09
CA HIS A 189 1.73 19.42 -6.83
C HIS A 189 2.76 18.92 -7.85
N CYS A 190 2.70 17.65 -8.25
CA CYS A 190 3.49 17.08 -9.33
C CYS A 190 2.84 17.38 -10.69
N GLU A 191 3.65 17.74 -11.66
CA GLU A 191 3.25 17.78 -13.04
C GLU A 191 3.55 16.44 -13.71
N PHE A 192 2.63 15.99 -14.56
CA PHE A 192 2.80 14.78 -15.32
C PHE A 192 2.85 15.12 -16.81
N GLY A 193 3.84 14.57 -17.49
CA GLY A 193 4.02 14.75 -18.90
C GLY A 193 3.86 13.46 -19.68
N PHE A 194 3.33 13.57 -20.88
CA PHE A 194 3.19 12.52 -21.87
C PHE A 194 2.32 11.34 -21.38
N GLU A 195 2.86 10.12 -21.08
CA GLU A 195 2.08 8.92 -20.67
C GLU A 195 2.60 8.29 -19.37
N PRO A 196 1.96 8.59 -18.25
CA PRO A 196 2.29 9.78 -17.48
C PRO A 196 3.65 9.59 -16.79
N VAL A 197 4.57 10.47 -17.07
CA VAL A 197 5.85 10.60 -16.37
C VAL A 197 5.72 11.72 -15.35
N ASN A 198 5.99 11.45 -14.08
CA ASN A 198 6.14 12.49 -13.07
C ASN A 198 7.39 13.30 -13.39
N LEU A 199 7.20 14.57 -13.75
CA LEU A 199 8.27 15.43 -14.27
C LEU A 199 9.27 15.83 -13.19
N ASN A 200 8.88 15.77 -11.92
CA ASN A 200 9.74 16.12 -10.79
C ASN A 200 10.75 15.00 -10.49
N THR A 201 10.32 13.75 -10.62
CA THR A 201 11.09 12.56 -10.19
C THR A 201 11.53 11.66 -11.34
N GLY A 202 10.93 11.79 -12.50
CA GLY A 202 11.11 10.87 -13.62
C GLY A 202 10.45 9.51 -13.42
N ASN A 203 9.54 9.39 -12.46
CA ASN A 203 8.78 8.16 -12.22
C ASN A 203 7.75 7.95 -13.34
N PHE A 204 7.81 6.81 -14.02
CA PHE A 204 6.70 6.36 -14.87
C PHE A 204 5.63 5.76 -13.97
N TYR A 205 4.43 6.33 -14.05
CA TYR A 205 3.26 5.93 -13.26
C TYR A 205 2.12 5.55 -14.17
N MET A 206 1.40 4.47 -13.88
CA MET A 206 0.18 4.13 -14.61
C MET A 206 -0.81 3.37 -13.73
N ASP A 207 -2.10 3.63 -13.94
CA ASP A 207 -3.20 2.89 -13.34
C ASP A 207 -3.83 1.93 -14.36
N GLN A 208 -4.22 0.76 -13.90
CA GLN A 208 -4.93 -0.26 -14.67
C GLN A 208 -6.06 -0.84 -13.82
N SER A 209 -7.31 -0.54 -14.17
CA SER A 209 -8.48 -1.15 -13.54
C SER A 209 -8.77 -2.51 -14.16
N ASP A 210 -8.73 -3.56 -13.35
CA ASP A 210 -9.05 -4.93 -13.78
C ASP A 210 -10.54 -5.24 -13.61
N VAL A 211 -11.19 -4.54 -12.68
CA VAL A 211 -12.63 -4.68 -12.37
C VAL A 211 -13.18 -3.33 -11.93
N THR A 212 -14.38 -3.02 -12.42
CA THR A 212 -15.23 -1.94 -11.91
C THR A 212 -16.67 -2.43 -11.78
N MET A 213 -17.38 -2.00 -10.74
CA MET A 213 -18.75 -2.40 -10.47
C MET A 213 -19.47 -1.34 -9.64
N ASN A 214 -20.75 -1.07 -9.93
CA ASN A 214 -21.57 -0.19 -9.09
C ASN A 214 -21.84 -0.83 -7.72
N GLU A 215 -21.71 -0.04 -6.65
CA GLU A 215 -21.90 -0.44 -5.28
C GLU A 215 -22.74 0.57 -4.47
N LEU A 216 -23.10 0.21 -3.23
CA LEU A 216 -23.90 1.06 -2.34
C LEU A 216 -23.23 2.39 -2.03
N ASN A 217 -21.90 2.39 -2.00
CA ASN A 217 -21.06 3.57 -1.72
C ASN A 217 -20.45 4.21 -2.99
N GLY A 218 -21.02 3.93 -4.16
CA GLY A 218 -20.55 4.43 -5.44
C GLY A 218 -19.93 3.33 -6.30
N GLU A 219 -18.69 3.50 -6.75
CA GLU A 219 -18.00 2.53 -7.58
C GLU A 219 -17.03 1.69 -6.75
N PHE A 220 -17.15 0.37 -6.84
CA PHE A 220 -16.12 -0.55 -6.38
C PHE A 220 -15.16 -0.84 -7.54
N SER A 221 -13.86 -0.78 -7.30
CA SER A 221 -12.85 -1.14 -8.29
C SER A 221 -11.71 -1.96 -7.69
N ILE A 222 -11.07 -2.76 -8.53
CA ILE A 222 -9.75 -3.34 -8.29
C ILE A 222 -8.83 -2.71 -9.33
N THR A 223 -8.05 -1.75 -8.87
CA THR A 223 -7.16 -0.92 -9.69
C THR A 223 -5.73 -1.11 -9.24
N ARG A 224 -4.87 -1.51 -10.17
CA ARG A 224 -3.42 -1.64 -9.98
C ARG A 224 -2.73 -0.36 -10.41
N SER A 225 -1.73 0.04 -9.64
CA SER A 225 -0.87 1.19 -9.93
C SER A 225 0.57 0.74 -10.08
N TYR A 226 1.27 1.23 -11.09
CA TYR A 226 2.68 0.96 -11.32
C TYR A 226 3.53 2.20 -11.10
N ASN A 227 4.65 2.05 -10.41
CA ASN A 227 5.66 3.06 -10.20
C ASN A 227 7.05 2.53 -10.59
N SER A 228 7.68 3.11 -11.61
CA SER A 228 9.02 2.67 -12.03
C SER A 228 10.12 2.92 -10.99
N LYS A 229 9.88 3.81 -10.04
CA LYS A 229 10.78 4.07 -8.89
C LYS A 229 10.44 3.25 -7.65
N GLY A 230 9.36 2.46 -7.68
CA GLY A 230 8.92 1.58 -6.61
C GLY A 230 9.34 0.12 -6.78
N THR A 231 10.30 -0.20 -7.65
CA THR A 231 10.67 -1.59 -7.97
C THR A 231 11.30 -2.36 -6.81
N ASP A 232 11.77 -1.66 -5.79
CA ASP A 232 12.22 -2.24 -4.52
C ASP A 232 11.07 -2.60 -3.57
N GLN A 233 9.86 -2.07 -3.85
CA GLN A 233 8.66 -2.38 -3.08
C GLN A 233 7.99 -3.63 -3.66
N HIS A 234 7.70 -4.58 -2.79
CA HIS A 234 6.99 -5.80 -3.17
C HIS A 234 5.54 -5.71 -2.75
N SER A 235 4.66 -5.89 -3.72
CA SER A 235 3.24 -5.95 -3.51
C SER A 235 2.65 -7.30 -3.91
N MET A 236 1.35 -7.46 -3.70
CA MET A 236 0.61 -8.63 -4.17
C MET A 236 0.56 -8.73 -5.71
N PHE A 237 0.96 -7.68 -6.46
CA PHE A 237 1.08 -7.70 -7.93
C PHE A 237 2.52 -7.62 -8.44
N GLY A 238 3.50 -7.86 -7.56
CA GLY A 238 4.91 -7.90 -7.92
C GLY A 238 5.61 -6.55 -7.81
N ARG A 239 6.83 -6.47 -8.41
CA ARG A 239 7.72 -5.31 -8.28
C ARG A 239 7.17 -4.07 -8.96
N GLY A 240 7.19 -2.95 -8.23
CA GLY A 240 6.73 -1.65 -8.73
C GLY A 240 5.22 -1.52 -8.87
N TRP A 241 4.47 -2.59 -8.75
CA TRP A 241 3.03 -2.59 -8.73
C TRP A 241 2.47 -2.54 -7.31
N SER A 242 1.32 -1.94 -7.16
CA SER A 242 0.46 -1.94 -5.97
C SER A 242 -1.00 -2.04 -6.41
N PHE A 243 -1.94 -2.07 -5.50
CA PHE A 243 -3.34 -1.88 -5.83
C PHE A 243 -4.09 -1.21 -4.68
N ASN A 244 -5.27 -0.70 -4.97
CA ASN A 244 -6.01 0.17 -4.06
C ASN A 244 -6.31 -0.44 -2.68
N TYR A 245 -6.19 -1.77 -2.49
CA TYR A 245 -6.34 -2.44 -1.19
C TYR A 245 -5.02 -3.02 -0.64
N ASP A 246 -3.88 -2.87 -1.32
CA ASP A 246 -2.55 -3.28 -0.81
C ASP A 246 -1.95 -2.15 0.03
N GLN A 247 -2.66 -1.79 1.09
CA GLN A 247 -2.26 -0.72 2.00
C GLN A 247 -1.76 -1.33 3.31
N SER A 248 -0.74 -0.72 3.89
CA SER A 248 -0.14 -1.24 5.11
C SER A 248 0.50 -0.16 5.96
N LEU A 249 0.66 -0.48 7.25
CA LEU A 249 1.40 0.32 8.22
C LEU A 249 2.62 -0.44 8.71
N SER A 250 3.74 0.25 8.84
CA SER A 250 4.94 -0.25 9.53
C SER A 250 5.50 0.84 10.44
N GLN A 251 6.36 0.46 11.37
CA GLN A 251 6.90 1.41 12.36
C GLN A 251 8.37 1.72 12.06
N MET A 252 8.72 3.00 12.15
CA MET A 252 10.09 3.48 12.06
C MET A 252 10.79 3.38 13.42
N GLU A 253 12.11 3.50 13.43
CA GLU A 253 12.93 3.38 14.66
C GLU A 253 12.60 4.45 15.71
N ASP A 254 12.27 5.66 15.27
CA ASP A 254 11.87 6.79 16.12
C ASP A 254 10.43 6.70 16.64
N GLY A 255 9.69 5.68 16.22
CA GLY A 255 8.29 5.44 16.57
C GLY A 255 7.27 6.07 15.62
N SER A 256 7.71 6.81 14.60
CA SER A 256 6.86 7.29 13.50
C SER A 256 6.27 6.11 12.74
N LEU A 257 5.13 6.32 12.07
CA LEU A 257 4.48 5.28 11.26
C LEU A 257 4.61 5.59 9.78
N LEU A 258 5.04 4.60 9.02
CA LEU A 258 5.04 4.62 7.57
C LEU A 258 3.74 4.00 7.07
N TYR A 259 2.95 4.78 6.34
CA TYR A 259 1.73 4.36 5.68
C TYR A 259 1.98 4.16 4.19
N MET A 260 1.89 2.94 3.73
CA MET A 260 1.90 2.57 2.31
C MET A 260 0.50 2.71 1.73
N ARG A 261 0.35 3.54 0.71
CA ARG A 261 -0.91 3.81 0.02
C ARG A 261 -1.14 2.84 -1.15
N GLY A 262 -2.41 2.71 -1.56
CA GLY A 262 -2.80 1.80 -2.63
C GLY A 262 -2.26 2.15 -4.02
N ASP A 263 -1.78 3.37 -4.24
CA ASP A 263 -1.13 3.81 -5.48
C ASP A 263 0.41 3.61 -5.47
N GLY A 264 0.94 2.96 -4.41
CA GLY A 264 2.37 2.71 -4.24
C GLY A 264 3.15 3.89 -3.68
N SER A 265 2.52 5.05 -3.45
CA SER A 265 3.10 6.13 -2.66
C SER A 265 3.06 5.81 -1.17
N TYR A 266 3.84 6.54 -0.38
CA TYR A 266 3.83 6.34 1.08
C TYR A 266 4.02 7.64 1.82
N LEU A 267 3.51 7.68 3.04
CA LEU A 267 3.57 8.84 3.94
C LEU A 267 4.17 8.43 5.28
N ILE A 268 4.88 9.33 5.93
CA ILE A 268 5.42 9.13 7.28
C ILE A 268 4.65 10.03 8.23
N PHE A 269 3.98 9.41 9.20
CA PHE A 269 3.27 10.09 10.28
C PHE A 269 4.19 10.24 11.48
N ASP A 270 4.46 11.47 11.89
CA ASP A 270 5.30 11.76 13.04
C ASP A 270 4.59 11.43 14.34
N LYS A 271 5.30 10.73 15.24
CA LYS A 271 4.80 10.43 16.57
C LYS A 271 5.00 11.61 17.50
N ASN A 272 3.92 12.10 18.11
CA ASN A 272 3.93 13.18 19.09
C ASN A 272 4.28 12.67 20.51
N GLU A 273 4.64 13.59 21.41
CA GLU A 273 4.96 13.27 22.80
C GLU A 273 3.77 12.66 23.57
N ASP A 274 2.54 13.01 23.21
CA ASP A 274 1.30 12.47 23.80
C ASP A 274 0.90 11.11 23.22
N GLY A 275 1.66 10.60 22.22
CA GLY A 275 1.43 9.32 21.56
C GLY A 275 0.49 9.39 20.36
N SER A 276 -0.04 10.56 20.02
CA SER A 276 -0.77 10.80 18.75
C SER A 276 0.17 10.87 17.56
N TYR A 277 -0.39 10.93 16.35
CA TYR A 277 0.36 10.99 15.10
C TYR A 277 -0.04 12.20 14.27
N THR A 278 0.95 12.86 13.65
CA THR A 278 0.74 14.00 12.75
C THR A 278 0.99 13.57 11.31
N ALA A 279 0.03 13.83 10.43
CA ALA A 279 0.17 13.62 8.98
C ALA A 279 1.19 14.62 8.39
N PRO A 280 1.84 14.30 7.26
CA PRO A 280 2.65 15.27 6.53
C PRO A 280 1.81 16.46 6.03
N ASP A 281 2.46 17.63 5.89
CA ASP A 281 1.83 18.84 5.36
C ASP A 281 1.17 18.60 3.99
N GLY A 282 -0.04 19.13 3.84
CA GLY A 282 -0.86 18.95 2.63
C GLY A 282 -1.77 17.73 2.65
N TYR A 283 -1.67 16.86 3.66
CA TYR A 283 -2.53 15.70 3.84
C TYR A 283 -3.40 15.84 5.10
N VAL A 284 -4.68 15.59 4.94
CA VAL A 284 -5.66 15.64 6.04
C VAL A 284 -6.05 14.22 6.42
N TYR A 285 -5.27 13.63 7.31
CA TYR A 285 -5.49 12.30 7.86
C TYR A 285 -5.48 12.32 9.39
N ASP A 286 -6.30 11.49 10.02
CA ASP A 286 -6.27 11.22 11.45
C ASP A 286 -5.95 9.73 11.68
N LEU A 287 -4.75 9.44 12.19
CA LEU A 287 -4.26 8.09 12.42
C LEU A 287 -4.25 7.77 13.91
N LYS A 288 -4.96 6.71 14.31
CA LYS A 288 -5.14 6.30 15.70
C LYS A 288 -4.85 4.83 15.93
N ALA A 289 -4.25 4.53 17.08
CA ALA A 289 -4.25 3.17 17.64
C ALA A 289 -5.63 2.88 18.25
N VAL A 290 -6.19 1.72 17.93
CA VAL A 290 -7.53 1.30 18.38
C VAL A 290 -7.46 -0.10 18.98
N SER A 291 -8.20 -0.33 20.08
CA SER A 291 -8.30 -1.68 20.66
C SER A 291 -9.39 -2.46 19.95
N TYR A 292 -9.00 -3.61 19.39
CA TYR A 292 -9.93 -4.58 18.81
C TYR A 292 -10.07 -5.79 19.72
N LYS A 293 -11.24 -6.42 19.67
CA LYS A 293 -11.51 -7.69 20.37
C LYS A 293 -11.50 -8.83 19.37
N ASP A 294 -10.63 -9.79 19.62
CA ASP A 294 -10.63 -11.07 18.92
C ASP A 294 -11.25 -12.14 19.82
N THR A 295 -11.52 -13.34 19.27
CA THR A 295 -12.09 -14.48 20.01
C THR A 295 -11.24 -14.90 21.21
N ASP A 296 -9.93 -14.71 21.12
CA ASP A 296 -8.95 -15.22 22.10
C ASP A 296 -8.31 -14.13 22.97
N HIS A 297 -8.23 -12.86 22.49
CA HIS A 297 -7.64 -11.76 23.25
C HIS A 297 -7.87 -10.38 22.57
N ASP A 298 -7.73 -9.32 23.35
CA ASP A 298 -7.75 -7.95 22.82
C ASP A 298 -6.38 -7.61 22.21
N TYR A 299 -6.35 -6.93 21.06
CA TYR A 299 -5.13 -6.46 20.42
C TYR A 299 -5.25 -5.00 19.99
N ILE A 300 -4.11 -4.34 19.76
CA ILE A 300 -4.06 -3.01 19.19
C ILE A 300 -3.97 -3.12 17.68
N GLY A 301 -4.91 -2.52 16.98
CA GLY A 301 -4.86 -2.25 15.56
C GLY A 301 -4.86 -0.73 15.31
N TRP A 302 -5.17 -0.32 14.10
CA TRP A 302 -5.05 1.06 13.68
C TRP A 302 -6.22 1.49 12.82
N GLU A 303 -6.63 2.74 12.95
CA GLU A 303 -7.61 3.38 12.07
C GLU A 303 -7.02 4.66 11.50
N LEU A 304 -7.10 4.79 10.18
CA LEU A 304 -6.75 5.99 9.43
C LEU A 304 -8.04 6.58 8.86
N THR A 305 -8.38 7.79 9.28
CA THR A 305 -9.55 8.53 8.76
C THR A 305 -9.08 9.57 7.77
N ASP A 306 -9.66 9.58 6.57
CA ASP A 306 -9.40 10.54 5.51
C ASP A 306 -10.31 11.79 5.65
N ALA A 307 -10.02 12.83 4.88
CA ALA A 307 -10.80 14.06 4.82
C ALA A 307 -12.28 13.83 4.46
N ASP A 308 -12.60 12.83 3.65
CA ASP A 308 -13.98 12.44 3.30
C ASP A 308 -14.68 11.61 4.39
N GLN A 309 -14.02 11.40 5.54
CA GLN A 309 -14.47 10.59 6.68
C GLN A 309 -14.50 9.08 6.40
N SER A 310 -13.90 8.62 5.32
CA SER A 310 -13.64 7.19 5.12
C SER A 310 -12.58 6.68 6.10
N ILE A 311 -12.73 5.45 6.57
CA ILE A 311 -11.85 4.83 7.57
C ILE A 311 -11.21 3.58 6.99
N TRP A 312 -9.88 3.54 6.98
CA TRP A 312 -9.09 2.35 6.72
C TRP A 312 -8.68 1.72 8.05
N SER A 313 -9.12 0.48 8.27
CA SER A 313 -8.83 -0.25 9.50
C SER A 313 -7.77 -1.32 9.26
N PHE A 314 -6.69 -1.23 10.01
CA PHE A 314 -5.53 -2.13 9.93
C PHE A 314 -5.47 -3.00 11.18
N ASP A 315 -5.04 -4.25 11.00
CA ASP A 315 -4.85 -5.16 12.12
C ASP A 315 -3.53 -4.91 12.87
N LYS A 316 -3.25 -5.75 13.84
CA LYS A 316 -2.05 -5.72 14.69
C LYS A 316 -0.71 -5.80 13.95
N TYR A 317 -0.69 -6.28 12.73
CA TYR A 317 0.50 -6.35 11.87
C TYR A 317 0.55 -5.23 10.83
N GLY A 318 -0.40 -4.28 10.89
CA GLY A 318 -0.49 -3.16 9.95
C GLY A 318 -1.07 -3.54 8.59
N ILE A 319 -1.81 -4.65 8.50
CA ILE A 319 -2.43 -5.11 7.25
C ILE A 319 -3.87 -4.59 7.18
N LEU A 320 -4.26 -4.02 6.04
CA LEU A 320 -5.61 -3.50 5.81
C LEU A 320 -6.65 -4.63 5.89
N ARG A 321 -7.67 -4.44 6.73
CA ARG A 321 -8.77 -5.40 6.92
C ARG A 321 -10.11 -4.87 6.43
N TYR A 322 -10.34 -3.58 6.58
CA TYR A 322 -11.62 -2.95 6.25
C TYR A 322 -11.40 -1.56 5.66
N VAL A 323 -12.26 -1.21 4.71
CA VAL A 323 -12.47 0.17 4.29
C VAL A 323 -13.94 0.48 4.57
N THR A 324 -14.20 1.47 5.41
CA THR A 324 -15.55 1.88 5.80
C THR A 324 -15.77 3.31 5.35
N ASP A 325 -16.80 3.57 4.57
CA ASP A 325 -17.15 4.95 4.17
C ASP A 325 -17.87 5.70 5.29
N VAL A 326 -18.14 6.98 5.05
CA VAL A 326 -18.84 7.87 6.00
C VAL A 326 -20.23 7.36 6.39
N ASN A 327 -20.88 6.54 5.57
CA ASN A 327 -22.20 5.96 5.81
C ASN A 327 -22.13 4.61 6.53
N GLY A 328 -20.94 4.11 6.82
CA GLY A 328 -20.72 2.82 7.46
C GLY A 328 -20.72 1.63 6.50
N PHE A 329 -20.75 1.85 5.19
CA PHE A 329 -20.61 0.79 4.20
C PHE A 329 -19.19 0.26 4.18
N LYS A 330 -19.07 -1.05 4.30
CA LYS A 330 -17.80 -1.70 4.56
C LYS A 330 -17.37 -2.62 3.42
N THR A 331 -16.18 -2.40 2.89
CA THR A 331 -15.44 -3.38 2.09
C THR A 331 -14.56 -4.19 3.02
N VAL A 332 -14.60 -5.52 2.93
CA VAL A 332 -13.90 -6.44 3.84
C VAL A 332 -12.84 -7.22 3.07
N LEU A 333 -11.63 -7.28 3.61
CA LEU A 333 -10.52 -8.07 3.11
C LEU A 333 -10.30 -9.26 4.02
N ASP A 334 -10.55 -10.48 3.53
CA ASP A 334 -10.35 -11.73 4.26
C ASP A 334 -9.02 -12.36 3.88
N TYR A 335 -8.25 -12.75 4.88
CA TYR A 335 -6.94 -13.40 4.75
C TYR A 335 -6.97 -14.80 5.36
N ASP A 336 -6.17 -15.71 4.82
CA ASP A 336 -5.95 -17.03 5.41
C ASP A 336 -4.94 -16.96 6.59
N ASP A 337 -4.64 -18.11 7.21
CA ASP A 337 -3.73 -18.23 8.35
C ASP A 337 -2.28 -17.83 8.03
N ASP A 338 -1.88 -17.88 6.76
CA ASP A 338 -0.57 -17.44 6.27
C ASP A 338 -0.61 -16.00 5.72
N TYR A 339 -1.68 -15.25 6.00
CA TYR A 339 -1.91 -13.87 5.54
C TYR A 339 -1.89 -13.72 4.01
N ASN A 340 -2.38 -14.71 3.30
CA ASN A 340 -2.72 -14.55 1.89
C ASN A 340 -4.12 -13.95 1.80
N LEU A 341 -4.28 -12.87 1.03
CA LEU A 341 -5.59 -12.34 0.71
C LEU A 341 -6.38 -13.42 -0.04
N SER A 342 -7.51 -13.84 0.49
CA SER A 342 -8.32 -14.93 -0.05
C SER A 342 -9.62 -14.46 -0.68
N LYS A 343 -10.16 -13.34 -0.18
CA LYS A 343 -11.45 -12.82 -0.62
C LYS A 343 -11.58 -11.33 -0.31
N ILE A 344 -12.24 -10.59 -1.21
CA ILE A 344 -12.73 -9.23 -0.99
C ILE A 344 -14.25 -9.27 -1.03
N THR A 345 -14.92 -8.71 -0.01
CA THR A 345 -16.37 -8.62 0.07
C THR A 345 -16.79 -7.15 0.03
N THR A 346 -17.65 -6.80 -0.92
CA THR A 346 -18.12 -5.43 -1.12
C THR A 346 -19.26 -5.08 -0.15
N PRO A 347 -19.66 -3.81 -0.02
CA PRO A 347 -20.76 -3.37 0.83
C PRO A 347 -22.09 -4.07 0.57
N SER A 348 -22.41 -4.42 -0.68
CA SER A 348 -23.63 -5.16 -1.03
C SER A 348 -23.50 -6.68 -0.82
N GLY A 349 -22.33 -7.16 -0.37
CA GLY A 349 -22.07 -8.57 -0.12
C GLY A 349 -21.60 -9.36 -1.34
N LYS A 350 -21.26 -8.70 -2.46
CA LYS A 350 -20.61 -9.36 -3.60
C LYS A 350 -19.20 -9.78 -3.20
N THR A 351 -18.74 -10.91 -3.71
CA THR A 351 -17.45 -11.48 -3.33
C THR A 351 -16.53 -11.67 -4.52
N PHE A 352 -15.29 -11.26 -4.36
CA PHE A 352 -14.18 -11.51 -5.27
C PHE A 352 -13.23 -12.49 -4.62
N GLY A 353 -13.07 -13.68 -5.22
CA GLY A 353 -12.13 -14.68 -4.72
C GLY A 353 -10.71 -14.36 -5.22
N VAL A 354 -9.72 -14.48 -4.34
CA VAL A 354 -8.32 -14.21 -4.66
C VAL A 354 -7.50 -15.48 -4.47
N LYS A 355 -6.66 -15.82 -5.45
CA LYS A 355 -5.65 -16.89 -5.32
C LYS A 355 -4.27 -16.31 -5.48
N GLN A 356 -3.42 -16.58 -4.51
CA GLN A 356 -2.02 -16.18 -4.53
C GLN A 356 -1.10 -17.39 -4.79
N ASP A 357 0.11 -17.12 -5.28
CA ASP A 357 1.19 -18.09 -5.33
C ASP A 357 1.90 -18.19 -3.96
N LYS A 358 2.92 -19.06 -3.87
CA LYS A 358 3.70 -19.24 -2.64
C LYS A 358 4.49 -18.00 -2.21
N PHE A 359 4.66 -17.03 -3.08
CA PHE A 359 5.36 -15.77 -2.81
C PHE A 359 4.40 -14.64 -2.45
N GLY A 360 3.09 -14.88 -2.49
CA GLY A 360 2.06 -13.91 -2.19
C GLY A 360 1.60 -13.06 -3.36
N HIS A 361 2.00 -13.39 -4.60
CA HIS A 361 1.46 -12.73 -5.78
C HIS A 361 0.06 -13.22 -6.10
N ILE A 362 -0.84 -12.29 -6.43
CA ILE A 362 -2.16 -12.63 -6.95
C ILE A 362 -2.01 -13.21 -8.35
N LYS A 363 -2.40 -14.47 -8.53
CA LYS A 363 -2.39 -15.15 -9.82
C LYS A 363 -3.77 -15.30 -10.46
N GLU A 364 -4.83 -15.20 -9.67
CA GLU A 364 -6.22 -15.28 -10.16
C GLU A 364 -7.13 -14.43 -9.26
N LEU A 365 -7.98 -13.64 -9.89
CA LEU A 365 -9.12 -12.97 -9.30
C LEU A 365 -10.39 -13.57 -9.89
N SER A 366 -11.29 -14.10 -9.04
CA SER A 366 -12.58 -14.65 -9.45
C SER A 366 -13.68 -13.62 -9.21
N LEU A 367 -14.49 -13.33 -10.23
CA LEU A 367 -15.53 -12.31 -10.21
C LEU A 367 -16.88 -12.88 -9.74
N PRO A 368 -17.84 -12.05 -9.26
CA PRO A 368 -19.16 -12.50 -8.83
C PRO A 368 -19.99 -13.22 -9.91
N ASP A 369 -19.77 -12.96 -11.19
CA ASP A 369 -20.43 -13.61 -12.32
C ASP A 369 -19.73 -14.91 -12.79
N GLY A 370 -18.61 -15.27 -12.14
CA GLY A 370 -17.80 -16.45 -12.48
C GLY A 370 -16.67 -16.15 -13.47
N GLY A 371 -16.57 -14.92 -13.98
CA GLY A 371 -15.42 -14.45 -14.77
C GLY A 371 -14.12 -14.52 -13.98
N LYS A 372 -12.98 -14.45 -14.66
CA LYS A 372 -11.66 -14.51 -14.04
C LYS A 372 -10.69 -13.56 -14.70
N VAL A 373 -9.90 -12.87 -13.87
CA VAL A 373 -8.68 -12.19 -14.31
C VAL A 373 -7.48 -13.00 -13.83
N THR A 374 -6.51 -13.25 -14.70
CA THR A 374 -5.32 -14.05 -14.34
C THR A 374 -4.04 -13.27 -14.61
N TYR A 375 -3.04 -13.51 -13.76
CA TYR A 375 -1.79 -12.79 -13.71
C TYR A 375 -0.60 -13.75 -13.80
N LYS A 376 0.44 -13.36 -14.53
CA LYS A 376 1.68 -14.12 -14.65
C LYS A 376 2.88 -13.26 -14.31
N TYR A 377 3.87 -13.90 -13.70
CA TYR A 377 5.09 -13.27 -13.23
C TYR A 377 6.31 -13.98 -13.80
N ASP A 378 7.41 -13.22 -13.95
CA ASP A 378 8.72 -13.82 -14.25
C ASP A 378 9.41 -14.32 -12.95
N GLU A 379 10.65 -14.84 -13.10
CA GLU A 379 11.43 -15.34 -11.97
C GLU A 379 11.88 -14.25 -11.00
N GLN A 380 11.91 -12.99 -11.42
CA GLN A 380 12.24 -11.82 -10.60
C GLN A 380 11.03 -11.27 -9.84
N GLY A 381 9.82 -11.78 -10.12
CA GLY A 381 8.57 -11.31 -9.53
C GLY A 381 7.97 -10.10 -10.24
N ASN A 382 8.34 -9.81 -11.47
CA ASN A 382 7.70 -8.80 -12.29
C ASN A 382 6.41 -9.33 -12.91
N LEU A 383 5.34 -8.54 -12.91
CA LEU A 383 4.08 -8.87 -13.58
C LEU A 383 4.24 -8.77 -15.09
N ILE A 384 4.30 -9.89 -15.79
CA ILE A 384 4.57 -9.92 -17.24
C ILE A 384 3.31 -9.98 -18.10
N SER A 385 2.17 -10.45 -17.55
CA SER A 385 0.91 -10.43 -18.29
C SER A 385 -0.31 -10.46 -17.41
N VAL A 386 -1.39 -9.86 -17.90
CA VAL A 386 -2.74 -9.89 -17.33
C VAL A 386 -3.71 -10.34 -18.40
N THR A 387 -4.43 -11.43 -18.13
CA THR A 387 -5.48 -11.94 -19.02
C THR A 387 -6.84 -11.65 -18.40
N ASP A 388 -7.68 -10.95 -19.12
CA ASP A 388 -9.01 -10.53 -18.72
C ASP A 388 -10.06 -11.66 -18.83
N PRO A 389 -11.32 -11.47 -18.39
CA PRO A 389 -12.36 -12.48 -18.48
C PRO A 389 -12.74 -12.91 -19.91
N ASN A 390 -12.51 -12.08 -20.94
CA ASN A 390 -12.70 -12.44 -22.35
C ASN A 390 -11.55 -13.31 -22.91
N GLY A 391 -10.45 -13.47 -22.15
CA GLY A 391 -9.25 -14.19 -22.56
C GLY A 391 -8.26 -13.35 -23.36
N THR A 392 -8.46 -12.03 -23.44
CA THR A 392 -7.49 -11.11 -24.05
C THR A 392 -6.40 -10.74 -23.06
N THR A 393 -5.19 -10.45 -23.55
CA THR A 393 -4.01 -10.34 -22.69
C THR A 393 -3.25 -9.05 -22.93
N LYS A 394 -2.96 -8.31 -21.85
CA LYS A 394 -1.97 -7.25 -21.79
C LYS A 394 -0.61 -7.82 -21.42
N GLU A 395 0.45 -7.31 -22.03
CA GLU A 395 1.82 -7.77 -21.78
C GLU A 395 2.73 -6.63 -21.34
N TYR A 396 3.63 -6.91 -20.38
CA TYR A 396 4.57 -5.94 -19.83
C TYR A 396 6.00 -6.45 -19.95
N GLN A 397 6.95 -5.56 -20.26
CA GLN A 397 8.37 -5.88 -20.37
C GLN A 397 9.18 -4.97 -19.45
N TYR A 398 10.25 -5.51 -18.90
CA TYR A 398 11.09 -4.85 -17.90
C TYR A 398 12.56 -4.93 -18.26
N ASP A 399 13.35 -4.03 -17.70
CA ASP A 399 14.81 -4.11 -17.70
C ASP A 399 15.33 -4.93 -16.50
N ASP A 400 16.67 -5.03 -16.40
CA ASP A 400 17.34 -5.80 -15.33
C ASP A 400 17.10 -5.21 -13.91
N ASP A 401 16.71 -3.93 -13.81
CA ASP A 401 16.33 -3.24 -12.57
C ASP A 401 14.82 -3.34 -12.28
N SER A 402 14.09 -4.19 -13.01
CA SER A 402 12.63 -4.39 -12.92
C SER A 402 11.81 -3.13 -13.27
N ARG A 403 12.35 -2.19 -14.06
CA ARG A 403 11.62 -1.01 -14.53
C ARG A 403 10.93 -1.33 -15.85
N MET A 404 9.65 -0.94 -15.99
CA MET A 404 8.85 -1.24 -17.18
C MET A 404 9.38 -0.48 -18.40
N THR A 405 9.91 -1.23 -19.36
CA THR A 405 10.41 -0.69 -20.63
C THR A 405 9.35 -0.56 -21.69
N SER A 406 8.30 -1.38 -21.64
CA SER A 406 7.15 -1.27 -22.54
C SER A 406 5.95 -2.07 -22.05
N TRP A 407 4.76 -1.72 -22.56
CA TRP A 407 3.59 -2.56 -22.43
C TRP A 407 2.75 -2.58 -23.70
N LYS A 408 1.98 -3.66 -23.88
CA LYS A 408 1.08 -3.87 -25.01
C LYS A 408 -0.35 -4.01 -24.56
N ASP A 409 -1.26 -3.46 -25.38
CA ASP A 409 -2.70 -3.60 -25.21
C ASP A 409 -3.18 -5.03 -25.58
N GLU A 410 -4.48 -5.26 -25.46
CA GLU A 410 -5.16 -6.52 -25.77
C GLU A 410 -5.08 -6.90 -27.25
N ASN A 411 -4.77 -5.96 -28.14
CA ASN A 411 -4.61 -6.18 -29.58
C ASN A 411 -3.15 -6.46 -29.96
N GLY A 412 -2.24 -6.45 -29.00
CA GLY A 412 -0.81 -6.65 -29.19
C GLY A 412 -0.07 -5.38 -29.66
N ASN A 413 -0.73 -4.22 -29.67
CA ASN A 413 -0.07 -2.97 -30.01
C ASN A 413 0.76 -2.50 -28.84
N THR A 414 1.98 -2.03 -29.10
CA THR A 414 2.79 -1.38 -28.09
C THR A 414 2.21 0.02 -27.81
N VAL A 415 1.76 0.24 -26.58
CA VAL A 415 1.16 1.51 -26.15
C VAL A 415 2.26 2.49 -25.77
N VAL A 416 3.21 2.07 -24.92
CA VAL A 416 4.30 2.90 -24.42
C VAL A 416 5.62 2.16 -24.47
N LYS A 417 6.70 2.90 -24.74
CA LYS A 417 8.10 2.46 -24.51
C LYS A 417 8.85 3.51 -23.70
N ASN A 418 9.59 3.07 -22.70
CA ASN A 418 10.39 3.90 -21.80
C ASN A 418 11.87 3.59 -21.92
N THR A 419 12.70 4.64 -21.88
CA THR A 419 14.15 4.54 -21.67
C THR A 419 14.51 5.27 -20.38
N TYR A 420 15.34 4.65 -19.55
CA TYR A 420 15.73 5.16 -18.23
C TYR A 420 17.19 5.59 -18.19
N ASP A 421 17.51 6.60 -17.38
CA ASP A 421 18.87 6.92 -17.00
C ASP A 421 19.36 6.05 -15.83
N LYS A 422 20.63 6.25 -15.43
CA LYS A 422 21.25 5.52 -14.31
C LYS A 422 20.63 5.81 -12.94
N GLU A 423 19.89 6.92 -12.79
CA GLU A 423 19.10 7.26 -11.60
C GLU A 423 17.69 6.70 -11.65
N GLY A 424 17.34 5.92 -12.67
CA GLY A 424 16.04 5.28 -12.85
C GLY A 424 14.91 6.24 -13.24
N ARG A 425 15.26 7.40 -13.86
CA ARG A 425 14.30 8.37 -14.37
C ARG A 425 14.05 8.13 -15.86
N VAL A 426 12.80 8.26 -16.29
CA VAL A 426 12.47 8.21 -17.73
C VAL A 426 13.12 9.38 -18.44
N VAL A 427 13.98 9.14 -19.43
CA VAL A 427 14.63 10.17 -20.26
C VAL A 427 14.07 10.24 -21.66
N GLU A 428 13.43 9.18 -22.13
CA GLU A 428 12.73 9.11 -23.39
C GLU A 428 11.51 8.22 -23.26
N GLN A 429 10.39 8.67 -23.80
CA GLN A 429 9.17 7.89 -23.85
C GLN A 429 8.56 7.98 -25.25
N THR A 430 8.18 6.83 -25.81
CA THR A 430 7.45 6.77 -27.09
C THR A 430 6.06 6.22 -26.82
N ASP A 431 5.04 6.95 -27.24
CA ASP A 431 3.65 6.58 -27.25
C ASP A 431 3.19 6.35 -28.69
N ALA A 432 2.27 5.39 -28.91
CA ALA A 432 1.81 5.03 -30.25
C ALA A 432 1.05 6.16 -30.95
N GLU A 433 0.39 7.05 -30.20
CA GLU A 433 -0.45 8.14 -30.73
C GLU A 433 0.28 9.49 -30.72
N LYS A 434 1.10 9.75 -29.68
CA LYS A 434 1.74 11.05 -29.40
C LYS A 434 3.17 11.18 -29.94
N GLY A 435 3.76 10.06 -30.41
CA GLY A 435 5.14 10.03 -30.89
C GLY A 435 6.17 9.90 -29.78
N THR A 436 7.30 10.60 -29.85
CA THR A 436 8.39 10.49 -28.88
C THR A 436 8.59 11.79 -28.13
N ALA A 437 8.64 11.74 -26.81
CA ALA A 437 9.05 12.85 -25.94
C ALA A 437 10.36 12.52 -25.23
N THR A 438 11.17 13.54 -24.97
CA THR A 438 12.39 13.43 -24.18
C THR A 438 12.34 14.31 -22.95
N PHE A 439 13.00 13.85 -21.86
CA PHE A 439 13.02 14.50 -20.56
C PHE A 439 14.45 14.76 -20.14
N LYS A 440 14.78 16.00 -19.82
CA LYS A 440 16.09 16.41 -19.33
C LYS A 440 15.96 16.99 -17.94
N TYR A 441 16.51 16.29 -16.94
CA TYR A 441 16.45 16.67 -15.54
C TYR A 441 17.63 17.56 -15.14
N GLY A 442 17.34 18.75 -14.59
CA GLY A 442 18.28 19.65 -13.93
C GLY A 442 18.25 19.47 -12.42
N LYS A 443 18.90 20.41 -11.69
CA LYS A 443 18.91 20.37 -10.22
C LYS A 443 17.50 20.60 -9.64
N ASN A 444 16.80 21.63 -10.12
CA ASN A 444 15.45 22.01 -9.67
C ASN A 444 14.58 22.30 -10.90
N SER A 445 14.77 21.57 -12.00
CA SER A 445 14.01 21.78 -13.22
C SER A 445 13.99 20.54 -14.11
N THR A 446 12.93 20.40 -14.89
CA THR A 446 12.84 19.41 -15.96
C THR A 446 12.45 20.09 -17.26
N THR A 447 13.16 19.80 -18.33
CA THR A 447 12.80 20.20 -19.67
C THR A 447 12.21 19.01 -20.41
N THR A 448 10.98 19.15 -20.89
CA THR A 448 10.36 18.19 -21.81
C THR A 448 10.53 18.69 -23.24
N THR A 449 10.69 17.77 -24.17
CA THR A 449 10.70 18.09 -25.62
C THR A 449 9.80 17.09 -26.31
N ASP A 450 8.78 17.56 -27.02
CA ASP A 450 7.83 16.73 -27.76
C ASP A 450 8.40 16.29 -29.12
N ASN A 451 7.67 15.50 -29.88
CA ASN A 451 8.05 15.01 -31.20
C ASN A 451 8.19 16.11 -32.28
N GLU A 452 7.66 17.31 -32.05
CA GLU A 452 7.79 18.47 -32.92
C GLU A 452 9.00 19.34 -32.56
N GLY A 453 9.67 19.04 -31.43
CA GLY A 453 10.81 19.77 -30.89
C GLY A 453 10.42 20.95 -30.00
N ASN A 454 9.14 21.09 -29.64
CA ASN A 454 8.68 22.11 -28.72
C ASN A 454 9.16 21.78 -27.31
N LYS A 455 9.61 22.80 -26.57
CA LYS A 455 10.18 22.65 -25.24
C LYS A 455 9.31 23.32 -24.21
N THR A 456 9.03 22.59 -23.12
CA THR A 456 8.43 23.14 -21.91
C THR A 456 9.41 22.92 -20.75
N VAL A 457 9.64 23.96 -19.93
CA VAL A 457 10.52 23.89 -18.78
C VAL A 457 9.71 24.06 -17.50
N TYR A 458 9.89 23.10 -16.60
CA TYR A 458 9.26 23.07 -15.28
C TYR A 458 10.30 23.38 -14.23
N HIS A 459 10.02 24.28 -13.28
CA HIS A 459 10.90 24.62 -12.18
C HIS A 459 10.27 24.24 -10.84
N TYR A 460 11.07 23.82 -9.89
CA TYR A 460 10.65 23.28 -8.60
C TYR A 460 11.36 24.02 -7.45
N ASP A 461 10.70 24.05 -6.29
CA ASP A 461 11.35 24.41 -5.04
C ASP A 461 12.06 23.20 -4.39
N ASP A 462 12.63 23.40 -3.21
CA ASP A 462 13.36 22.35 -2.48
C ASP A 462 12.42 21.24 -1.91
N GLN A 463 11.11 21.44 -1.98
CA GLN A 463 10.08 20.43 -1.65
C GLN A 463 9.53 19.75 -2.93
N TYR A 464 10.17 19.96 -4.08
CA TYR A 464 9.78 19.44 -5.39
C TYR A 464 8.38 19.90 -5.87
N ARG A 465 7.85 21.03 -5.34
CA ARG A 465 6.60 21.61 -5.84
C ARG A 465 6.90 22.46 -7.06
N THR A 466 6.05 22.38 -8.08
CA THR A 466 6.22 23.17 -9.30
C THR A 466 5.98 24.65 -9.01
N THR A 467 7.00 25.49 -9.16
CA THR A 467 6.93 26.94 -8.91
C THR A 467 6.74 27.76 -10.17
N SER A 468 7.23 27.29 -11.33
CA SER A 468 6.94 27.91 -12.60
C SER A 468 7.02 26.93 -13.78
N ILE A 469 6.30 27.25 -14.84
CA ILE A 469 6.29 26.53 -16.11
C ILE A 469 6.55 27.55 -17.23
N GLU A 470 7.54 27.28 -18.08
CA GLU A 470 7.83 28.05 -19.29
C GLU A 470 7.35 27.26 -20.51
N TYR A 471 6.40 27.78 -21.25
CA TYR A 471 5.81 27.13 -22.43
C TYR A 471 6.59 27.43 -23.72
N PRO A 472 6.42 26.59 -24.77
CA PRO A 472 7.14 26.77 -26.05
C PRO A 472 6.93 28.12 -26.74
N ASP A 473 5.80 28.76 -26.49
CA ASP A 473 5.46 30.09 -27.05
C ASP A 473 6.06 31.26 -26.25
N GLY A 474 6.82 30.95 -25.19
CA GLY A 474 7.45 31.93 -24.31
C GLY A 474 6.52 32.46 -23.20
N THR A 475 5.30 31.96 -23.09
CA THR A 475 4.43 32.29 -21.95
C THR A 475 4.86 31.54 -20.71
N THR A 476 4.50 32.05 -19.52
CA THR A 476 4.83 31.44 -18.23
C THR A 476 3.58 31.25 -17.38
N CYS A 477 3.64 30.25 -16.49
CA CYS A 477 2.71 30.04 -15.38
C CYS A 477 3.52 29.97 -14.08
N GLU A 478 3.26 30.87 -13.12
CA GLU A 478 3.92 30.86 -11.82
C GLU A 478 2.95 30.35 -10.74
N LYS A 479 3.43 29.52 -9.83
CA LYS A 479 2.65 28.92 -8.75
C LYS A 479 3.26 29.25 -7.39
N THR A 480 2.42 29.55 -6.41
CA THR A 480 2.83 29.73 -4.99
C THR A 480 2.03 28.82 -4.09
N TYR A 481 2.59 28.50 -2.92
CA TYR A 481 1.98 27.59 -1.96
C TYR A 481 1.94 28.23 -0.56
N ASN A 482 0.93 27.88 0.23
CA ASN A 482 0.82 28.28 1.63
C ASN A 482 1.68 27.40 2.56
N ALA A 483 1.65 27.69 3.86
CA ALA A 483 2.42 26.97 4.87
C ALA A 483 1.97 25.49 5.01
N GLU A 484 0.71 25.21 4.73
CA GLU A 484 0.11 23.86 4.77
C GLU A 484 0.30 23.09 3.46
N ASN A 485 1.25 23.52 2.60
CA ASN A 485 1.57 22.89 1.32
C ASN A 485 0.40 22.83 0.32
N GLN A 486 -0.49 23.84 0.31
CA GLN A 486 -1.61 23.95 -0.62
C GLN A 486 -1.35 25.05 -1.64
N LEU A 487 -1.84 24.92 -2.88
CA LEU A 487 -1.69 25.92 -3.94
C LEU A 487 -2.36 27.24 -3.54
N ALA A 488 -1.58 28.29 -3.30
CA ALA A 488 -2.09 29.60 -2.91
C ALA A 488 -2.44 30.48 -4.11
N SER A 489 -1.63 30.42 -5.18
CA SER A 489 -1.91 31.17 -6.40
C SER A 489 -1.30 30.55 -7.65
N GLU A 490 -1.89 30.89 -8.79
CA GLU A 490 -1.40 30.58 -10.13
C GLU A 490 -1.47 31.86 -10.97
N THR A 491 -0.33 32.31 -11.52
CA THR A 491 -0.21 33.55 -12.28
C THR A 491 0.22 33.24 -13.71
N THR A 492 -0.56 33.74 -14.68
CA THR A 492 -0.29 33.66 -16.12
C THR A 492 -0.34 35.05 -16.72
N ALA A 493 -0.13 35.17 -18.03
CA ALA A 493 -0.31 36.43 -18.76
C ALA A 493 -1.75 37.00 -18.67
N ALA A 494 -2.74 36.17 -18.35
CA ALA A 494 -4.14 36.59 -18.18
C ALA A 494 -4.40 37.22 -16.81
N GLY A 495 -3.52 37.03 -15.84
CA GLY A 495 -3.63 37.49 -14.44
C GLY A 495 -3.39 36.41 -13.43
N THR A 496 -3.81 36.64 -12.19
CA THR A 496 -3.59 35.72 -11.07
C THR A 496 -4.91 35.12 -10.58
N LYS A 497 -4.96 33.80 -10.48
CA LYS A 497 -5.93 33.07 -9.67
C LYS A 497 -5.38 32.84 -8.27
N SER A 498 -6.21 32.93 -7.24
CA SER A 498 -5.79 32.66 -5.88
C SER A 498 -6.83 31.85 -5.12
N TYR A 499 -6.35 31.10 -4.14
CA TYR A 499 -7.13 30.14 -3.38
C TYR A 499 -6.92 30.32 -1.88
N THR A 500 -7.97 30.11 -1.10
CA THR A 500 -7.90 29.93 0.35
C THR A 500 -8.58 28.60 0.73
N TYR A 501 -8.22 28.07 1.89
CA TYR A 501 -8.66 26.75 2.31
C TYR A 501 -9.25 26.80 3.72
N ASP A 502 -10.13 25.85 4.03
CA ASP A 502 -10.62 25.60 5.38
C ASP A 502 -9.67 24.65 6.15
N ALA A 503 -10.03 24.32 7.38
CA ALA A 503 -9.23 23.43 8.23
C ALA A 503 -9.18 21.96 7.74
N PHE A 504 -10.11 21.55 6.86
CA PHE A 504 -10.12 20.23 6.21
C PHE A 504 -9.39 20.20 4.87
N GLY A 505 -8.77 21.32 4.48
CA GLY A 505 -8.05 21.43 3.20
C GLY A 505 -8.95 21.66 2.00
N ASN A 506 -10.25 21.91 2.17
CA ASN A 506 -11.14 22.26 1.09
C ASN A 506 -10.95 23.70 0.64
N VAL A 507 -11.13 23.96 -0.65
CA VAL A 507 -11.14 25.33 -1.16
C VAL A 507 -12.27 26.12 -0.52
N ALA A 508 -11.93 27.14 0.28
CA ALA A 508 -12.90 28.06 0.89
C ALA A 508 -13.22 29.23 -0.06
N THR A 509 -12.21 29.74 -0.77
CA THR A 509 -12.41 30.76 -1.82
C THR A 509 -11.53 30.49 -3.02
N GLU A 510 -12.04 30.83 -4.22
CA GLU A 510 -11.31 30.92 -5.47
C GLU A 510 -11.52 32.31 -6.07
N THR A 511 -10.45 33.06 -6.27
CA THR A 511 -10.49 34.38 -6.92
C THR A 511 -9.86 34.25 -8.31
N ARG A 512 -10.60 34.65 -9.33
CA ARG A 512 -10.15 34.62 -10.73
C ARG A 512 -9.34 35.88 -11.09
N GLU A 513 -8.74 35.83 -12.29
CA GLU A 513 -7.90 36.89 -12.86
C GLU A 513 -8.64 38.25 -12.97
N ASP A 514 -9.97 38.24 -13.11
CA ASP A 514 -10.83 39.43 -13.14
C ASP A 514 -11.19 39.96 -11.74
N GLY A 515 -10.63 39.37 -10.67
CA GLY A 515 -10.85 39.76 -9.30
C GLY A 515 -12.16 39.28 -8.69
N LYS A 516 -12.96 38.50 -9.41
CA LYS A 516 -14.21 37.95 -8.89
C LYS A 516 -13.90 36.69 -8.08
N THR A 517 -14.62 36.54 -6.96
CA THR A 517 -14.43 35.45 -6.03
C THR A 517 -15.65 34.53 -5.96
N ALA A 518 -15.44 33.25 -6.08
CA ALA A 518 -16.37 32.21 -5.65
C ALA A 518 -16.02 31.79 -4.21
N SER A 519 -17.02 31.44 -3.40
CA SER A 519 -16.81 30.96 -2.03
C SER A 519 -17.62 29.70 -1.73
N TYR A 520 -17.05 28.88 -0.86
CA TYR A 520 -17.56 27.57 -0.48
C TYR A 520 -17.56 27.45 1.04
N THR A 521 -18.59 26.82 1.60
CA THR A 521 -18.63 26.50 3.03
C THR A 521 -18.98 25.05 3.25
N TYR A 522 -18.45 24.46 4.31
CA TYR A 522 -18.60 23.04 4.62
C TYR A 522 -19.07 22.89 6.08
N ASN A 523 -19.68 21.74 6.39
CA ASN A 523 -20.06 21.38 7.75
C ASN A 523 -19.00 20.50 8.43
N ASP A 524 -19.24 20.11 9.70
CA ASP A 524 -18.33 19.29 10.49
C ASP A 524 -18.13 17.85 9.93
N GLN A 525 -19.01 17.41 9.02
CA GLN A 525 -18.88 16.15 8.28
C GLN A 525 -18.17 16.33 6.92
N ASN A 526 -17.53 17.46 6.71
CA ASN A 526 -16.85 17.84 5.47
C ASN A 526 -17.78 17.84 4.24
N LYS A 527 -19.08 18.15 4.42
CA LYS A 527 -20.06 18.27 3.34
C LYS A 527 -20.25 19.72 2.95
N LEU A 528 -20.26 20.00 1.63
CA LEU A 528 -20.47 21.33 1.09
C LEU A 528 -21.87 21.88 1.47
N THR A 529 -21.94 23.00 2.22
CA THR A 529 -23.19 23.62 2.67
C THR A 529 -23.60 24.84 1.85
N SER A 530 -22.66 25.52 1.22
CA SER A 530 -23.00 26.55 0.24
C SER A 530 -21.93 26.76 -0.82
N VAL A 531 -22.37 27.23 -1.98
CA VAL A 531 -21.53 27.73 -3.09
C VAL A 531 -22.07 29.09 -3.51
N THR A 532 -21.24 30.14 -3.36
CA THR A 532 -21.50 31.45 -3.96
C THR A 532 -20.61 31.59 -5.19
N GLY A 533 -21.23 31.63 -6.39
CA GLY A 533 -20.49 31.74 -7.63
C GLY A 533 -19.94 33.14 -7.87
N TYR A 534 -19.11 33.32 -8.91
CA TYR A 534 -18.47 34.60 -9.30
C TYR A 534 -19.46 35.72 -9.62
N ASN A 535 -20.71 35.41 -9.89
CA ASN A 535 -21.80 36.38 -10.10
C ASN A 535 -22.55 36.73 -8.81
N GLY A 536 -22.11 36.23 -7.64
CA GLY A 536 -22.74 36.44 -6.34
C GLY A 536 -24.00 35.57 -6.09
N ALA A 537 -24.37 34.70 -7.02
CA ALA A 537 -25.50 33.79 -6.84
C ALA A 537 -25.13 32.64 -5.94
N THR A 538 -25.96 32.37 -4.90
CA THR A 538 -25.66 31.35 -3.89
C THR A 538 -26.64 30.18 -3.99
N VAL A 539 -26.08 28.96 -4.01
CA VAL A 539 -26.79 27.70 -3.81
C VAL A 539 -26.44 27.17 -2.43
N THR A 540 -27.44 26.70 -1.69
CA THR A 540 -27.24 26.11 -0.36
C THR A 540 -27.71 24.67 -0.32
N TYR A 541 -27.05 23.89 0.56
CA TYR A 541 -27.34 22.49 0.77
C TYR A 541 -27.55 22.21 2.26
N SER A 542 -28.49 21.33 2.58
CA SER A 542 -28.65 20.83 3.94
C SER A 542 -28.64 19.32 3.96
N TYR A 543 -28.24 18.77 5.10
CA TYR A 543 -27.98 17.34 5.27
C TYR A 543 -28.73 16.82 6.50
N ASP A 544 -29.07 15.54 6.51
CA ASP A 544 -29.55 14.85 7.70
C ASP A 544 -28.39 14.44 8.63
N GLY A 545 -28.71 13.81 9.76
CA GLY A 545 -27.70 13.35 10.72
C GLY A 545 -26.76 12.25 10.18
N ASN A 546 -27.12 11.62 9.07
CA ASN A 546 -26.33 10.59 8.40
C ASN A 546 -25.49 11.15 7.23
N GLY A 547 -25.55 12.47 7.00
CA GLY A 547 -24.79 13.12 5.92
C GLY A 547 -25.47 13.02 4.54
N ASN A 548 -26.71 12.58 4.44
CA ASN A 548 -27.47 12.61 3.19
C ASN A 548 -27.99 14.01 2.91
N MET A 549 -27.83 14.51 1.68
CA MET A 549 -28.32 15.83 1.28
C MET A 549 -29.87 15.83 1.20
N VAL A 550 -30.53 16.49 2.13
CA VAL A 550 -32.01 16.53 2.19
C VAL A 550 -32.61 17.73 1.45
N THR A 551 -31.82 18.80 1.20
CA THR A 551 -32.31 19.96 0.45
C THR A 551 -31.19 20.60 -0.35
N SER A 552 -31.51 21.02 -1.58
CA SER A 552 -30.70 21.92 -2.39
C SER A 552 -31.55 23.13 -2.75
N THR A 553 -31.12 24.36 -2.36
CA THR A 553 -31.86 25.59 -2.60
C THR A 553 -31.10 26.46 -3.60
N LYS A 554 -31.77 26.82 -4.71
CA LYS A 554 -31.24 27.68 -5.77
C LYS A 554 -31.25 29.17 -5.33
N PRO A 555 -30.51 30.06 -6.05
CA PRO A 555 -30.46 31.49 -5.72
C PRO A 555 -31.82 32.22 -5.76
N ASP A 556 -32.80 31.71 -6.50
CA ASP A 556 -34.15 32.21 -6.57
C ASP A 556 -35.06 31.73 -5.41
N GLY A 557 -34.50 30.97 -4.47
CA GLY A 557 -35.21 30.37 -3.35
C GLY A 557 -35.95 29.07 -3.67
N THR A 558 -35.89 28.59 -4.92
CA THR A 558 -36.49 27.30 -5.31
C THR A 558 -35.72 26.15 -4.69
N ALA A 559 -36.38 25.32 -3.89
CA ALA A 559 -35.76 24.16 -3.25
C ALA A 559 -36.14 22.84 -3.92
N ILE A 560 -35.18 21.93 -3.96
CA ILE A 560 -35.38 20.52 -4.29
C ILE A 560 -35.14 19.76 -2.98
N THR A 561 -36.07 18.86 -2.64
CA THR A 561 -35.93 18.04 -1.41
C THR A 561 -35.80 16.57 -1.76
N TYR A 562 -35.06 15.85 -0.90
CA TYR A 562 -34.72 14.45 -1.09
C TYR A 562 -35.03 13.65 0.17
N THR A 563 -35.43 12.39 0.01
CA THR A 563 -35.57 11.46 1.11
C THR A 563 -34.81 10.17 0.83
N TYR A 564 -34.38 9.51 1.88
CA TYR A 564 -33.49 8.36 1.80
C TYR A 564 -34.02 7.19 2.62
N ASP A 565 -33.63 5.97 2.27
CA ASP A 565 -33.87 4.78 3.07
C ASP A 565 -32.74 4.55 4.10
N ASP A 566 -32.84 3.44 4.84
CA ASP A 566 -31.86 3.03 5.87
C ASP A 566 -30.49 2.61 5.29
N LYS A 567 -30.38 2.50 3.98
CA LYS A 567 -29.12 2.25 3.25
C LYS A 567 -28.63 3.49 2.50
N HIS A 568 -29.07 4.67 2.91
CA HIS A 568 -28.67 5.97 2.32
C HIS A 568 -28.97 6.12 0.83
N ARG A 569 -29.90 5.29 0.27
CA ARG A 569 -30.31 5.39 -1.13
C ARG A 569 -31.48 6.37 -1.24
N MET A 570 -31.41 7.28 -2.20
CA MET A 570 -32.46 8.29 -2.42
C MET A 570 -33.74 7.62 -2.90
N VAL A 571 -34.80 7.62 -2.07
CA VAL A 571 -36.08 7.02 -2.40
C VAL A 571 -37.12 8.02 -2.94
N SER A 572 -36.90 9.33 -2.77
CA SER A 572 -37.69 10.34 -3.47
C SER A 572 -36.90 11.64 -3.71
N GLN A 573 -37.31 12.34 -4.76
CA GLN A 573 -36.91 13.71 -5.07
C GLN A 573 -38.16 14.53 -5.38
N THR A 574 -38.34 15.68 -4.71
CA THR A 574 -39.43 16.63 -4.99
C THR A 574 -38.86 17.93 -5.52
N ASP A 575 -39.28 18.34 -6.71
CA ASP A 575 -38.83 19.60 -7.33
C ASP A 575 -39.52 20.82 -6.69
N GLY A 576 -39.05 22.03 -7.03
CA GLY A 576 -39.58 23.29 -6.50
C GLY A 576 -41.01 23.61 -6.90
N ARG A 577 -41.67 22.80 -7.72
CA ARG A 577 -43.08 22.86 -8.07
C ARG A 577 -43.92 21.86 -7.27
N GLY A 578 -43.30 21.06 -6.42
CA GLY A 578 -43.93 20.01 -5.65
C GLY A 578 -44.14 18.71 -6.41
N VAL A 579 -43.50 18.53 -7.57
CA VAL A 579 -43.58 17.30 -8.36
C VAL A 579 -42.58 16.30 -7.83
N THR A 580 -43.06 15.10 -7.42
CA THR A 580 -42.24 14.08 -6.80
C THR A 580 -41.95 12.90 -7.73
N THR A 581 -40.69 12.52 -7.84
CA THR A 581 -40.24 11.24 -8.41
C THR A 581 -39.83 10.31 -7.29
N THR A 582 -40.24 9.04 -7.35
CA THR A 582 -39.89 8.01 -6.36
C THR A 582 -39.04 6.92 -6.98
N TYR A 583 -38.19 6.29 -6.18
CA TYR A 583 -37.20 5.30 -6.62
C TYR A 583 -37.29 4.03 -5.77
N SER A 584 -37.09 2.87 -6.38
CA SER A 584 -37.01 1.56 -5.73
C SER A 584 -35.69 0.87 -6.03
N TYR A 585 -35.22 0.05 -5.07
CA TYR A 585 -33.89 -0.55 -5.16
C TYR A 585 -33.87 -2.01 -4.69
N ASP A 586 -32.91 -2.77 -5.27
CA ASP A 586 -32.42 -4.04 -4.75
C ASP A 586 -30.90 -3.96 -4.61
N GLY A 587 -30.36 -4.03 -3.36
CA GLY A 587 -28.95 -3.74 -3.11
C GLY A 587 -28.56 -2.36 -3.65
N PRO A 588 -27.45 -2.23 -4.42
CA PRO A 588 -27.05 -0.97 -5.05
C PRO A 588 -27.89 -0.61 -6.29
N ASN A 589 -28.68 -1.53 -6.79
CA ASN A 589 -29.34 -1.43 -8.09
C ASN A 589 -30.71 -0.75 -7.97
N MET A 590 -30.94 0.32 -8.71
CA MET A 590 -32.26 0.94 -8.83
C MET A 590 -33.16 0.06 -9.70
N THR A 591 -34.16 -0.61 -9.10
CA THR A 591 -35.06 -1.52 -9.79
C THR A 591 -36.21 -0.81 -10.50
N GLY A 592 -36.44 0.44 -10.18
CA GLY A 592 -37.42 1.25 -10.89
C GLY A 592 -37.56 2.65 -10.34
N TYR A 593 -38.25 3.49 -11.10
CA TYR A 593 -38.71 4.80 -10.64
C TYR A 593 -40.09 5.12 -11.18
N VAL A 594 -40.82 5.98 -10.47
CA VAL A 594 -42.10 6.55 -10.91
C VAL A 594 -41.90 8.06 -10.99
N ASP A 595 -42.11 8.64 -12.17
CA ASP A 595 -42.01 10.08 -12.37
C ASP A 595 -43.20 10.84 -11.79
N GLY A 596 -43.12 12.17 -11.77
CA GLY A 596 -44.17 13.03 -11.22
C GLY A 596 -45.49 13.01 -11.99
N ASN A 597 -45.60 12.35 -13.13
CA ASN A 597 -46.80 12.12 -13.90
C ASN A 597 -47.38 10.71 -13.65
N GLY A 598 -46.70 9.90 -12.83
CA GLY A 598 -47.11 8.53 -12.53
C GLY A 598 -46.61 7.50 -13.55
N ALA A 599 -45.71 7.87 -14.47
CA ALA A 599 -45.10 6.94 -15.41
C ALA A 599 -44.04 6.11 -14.72
N ALA A 600 -44.16 4.77 -14.79
CA ALA A 600 -43.27 3.83 -14.09
C ALA A 600 -42.26 3.17 -15.04
N TRP A 601 -41.01 3.16 -14.64
CA TRP A 601 -39.92 2.49 -15.31
C TRP A 601 -39.37 1.36 -14.44
N GLY A 602 -38.94 0.26 -15.06
CA GLY A 602 -38.38 -0.90 -14.38
C GLY A 602 -37.04 -1.32 -14.94
N PHE A 603 -36.12 -1.83 -14.07
CA PHE A 603 -34.78 -2.28 -14.46
C PHE A 603 -34.46 -3.63 -13.82
N THR A 604 -33.72 -4.47 -14.52
CA THR A 604 -33.13 -5.67 -13.97
C THR A 604 -31.62 -5.69 -14.22
N TYR A 605 -30.89 -6.44 -13.39
CA TYR A 605 -29.42 -6.40 -13.36
C TYR A 605 -28.84 -7.81 -13.30
N ASP A 606 -27.60 -7.94 -13.77
CA ASP A 606 -26.81 -9.15 -13.65
C ASP A 606 -26.01 -9.22 -12.33
N ALA A 607 -25.18 -10.27 -12.19
CA ALA A 607 -24.36 -10.49 -10.99
C ALA A 607 -23.30 -9.40 -10.74
N MET A 608 -22.91 -8.66 -11.80
CA MET A 608 -21.97 -7.53 -11.75
C MET A 608 -22.67 -6.18 -11.62
N ASN A 609 -23.96 -6.16 -11.27
CA ASN A 609 -24.80 -4.95 -11.15
C ASN A 609 -24.91 -4.15 -12.46
N ARG A 610 -24.80 -4.78 -13.63
CA ARG A 610 -25.01 -4.16 -14.95
C ARG A 610 -26.45 -4.29 -15.35
N ALA A 611 -27.07 -3.21 -15.88
CA ALA A 611 -28.48 -3.20 -16.28
C ALA A 611 -28.72 -4.06 -17.52
N VAL A 612 -29.47 -5.16 -17.38
CA VAL A 612 -29.76 -6.12 -18.47
C VAL A 612 -31.12 -5.89 -19.12
N THR A 613 -32.10 -5.31 -18.41
CA THR A 613 -33.34 -4.88 -19.04
C THR A 613 -33.79 -3.50 -18.53
N MET A 614 -34.47 -2.78 -19.39
CA MET A 614 -35.23 -1.58 -19.07
C MET A 614 -36.65 -1.75 -19.59
N THR A 615 -37.65 -1.56 -18.74
CA THR A 615 -39.09 -1.58 -19.11
C THR A 615 -39.63 -0.17 -19.04
N ASP A 616 -40.23 0.32 -20.13
CA ASP A 616 -40.82 1.64 -20.19
C ASP A 616 -42.25 1.65 -19.59
N PRO A 617 -42.90 2.83 -19.39
CA PRO A 617 -44.25 2.92 -18.85
C PRO A 617 -45.33 2.28 -19.72
N LEU A 618 -45.06 1.97 -20.97
CA LEU A 618 -45.99 1.28 -21.89
C LEU A 618 -45.78 -0.24 -21.86
N GLY A 619 -44.78 -0.74 -21.09
CA GLY A 619 -44.45 -2.16 -20.99
C GLY A 619 -43.48 -2.65 -22.08
N ASN A 620 -42.93 -1.78 -22.88
CA ASN A 620 -41.90 -2.17 -23.85
C ASN A 620 -40.57 -2.45 -23.11
N VAL A 621 -39.92 -3.56 -23.48
CA VAL A 621 -38.65 -3.99 -22.87
C VAL A 621 -37.49 -3.79 -23.84
N THR A 622 -36.49 -3.06 -23.39
CA THR A 622 -35.16 -3.00 -24.04
C THR A 622 -34.23 -3.93 -23.27
N SER A 623 -33.49 -4.77 -23.97
CA SER A 623 -32.54 -5.71 -23.37
C SER A 623 -31.12 -5.35 -23.75
N ASN A 624 -30.21 -5.45 -22.80
CA ASN A 624 -28.77 -5.28 -22.98
C ASN A 624 -28.08 -6.62 -22.74
N SER A 625 -27.05 -6.91 -23.52
CA SER A 625 -26.11 -8.00 -23.23
C SER A 625 -24.68 -7.48 -23.15
N TYR A 626 -23.89 -8.14 -22.36
CA TYR A 626 -22.52 -7.73 -22.08
C TYR A 626 -21.56 -8.89 -22.34
N ASP A 627 -20.36 -8.57 -22.81
CA ASP A 627 -19.27 -9.53 -22.81
C ASP A 627 -18.72 -9.77 -21.38
N ALA A 628 -17.78 -10.68 -21.23
CA ALA A 628 -17.22 -11.01 -19.92
C ALA A 628 -16.41 -9.86 -19.29
N ASN A 629 -15.95 -8.88 -20.08
CA ASN A 629 -15.29 -7.67 -19.60
C ASN A 629 -16.27 -6.55 -19.21
N GLY A 630 -17.58 -6.73 -19.48
CA GLY A 630 -18.60 -5.74 -19.20
C GLY A 630 -18.86 -4.76 -20.35
N ASN A 631 -18.32 -4.97 -21.54
CA ASN A 631 -18.64 -4.17 -22.71
C ASN A 631 -20.03 -4.51 -23.22
N LEU A 632 -20.84 -3.48 -23.54
CA LEU A 632 -22.16 -3.67 -24.14
C LEU A 632 -22.02 -4.28 -25.55
N THR A 633 -22.68 -5.43 -25.78
CA THR A 633 -22.63 -6.17 -27.05
C THR A 633 -23.93 -6.05 -27.86
N SER A 634 -25.08 -5.80 -27.21
CA SER A 634 -26.36 -5.55 -27.86
C SER A 634 -27.35 -4.85 -26.93
#